data_8579a80fc3310a61508e857f166dda6d
#
_entry.id   8579a80fc3310a61508e857f166dda6d
#
_cell.length_a   1.000
_cell.length_b   1.000
_cell.length_c   1.000
_cell.angle_alpha   90.00
_cell.angle_beta   90.00
_cell.angle_gamma   90.00
#
_symmetry.space_group_name_H-M   'P 1'
#
loop_
_entity.id
_entity.type
_entity.pdbx_description
1 polymer ?
#
loop_
_entity_poly.entity_id
_entity_poly.type
_entity_poly.pdbx_seq_one_letter_code
_entity_poly.pdbx_strand_id
1 'polypeptide(L)'
;LRSVPVPLVFDHLGRIAPEQAGKHPAHALLLQLLGEGRAWVKLSGGYIVSATHAVDDPALDALAVSYLRAAPERVLWGSDWPHATASAGLHPVPDDAMQIDTLARWCDQAGADALRRVLVTNPAALYGFSPVSTSSSPTPV
;
A
#
# COMPACT_ATOMS: atom_id res chain seq x y z
N LEU A 1 6.46 19.96 4.06
CA LEU A 1 5.46 18.93 4.40
C LEU A 1 4.76 19.20 5.74
N ARG A 2 5.46 19.74 6.77
CA ARG A 2 4.85 19.99 8.10
C ARG A 2 3.74 21.04 8.09
N SER A 3 3.68 21.91 7.10
CA SER A 3 2.70 23.02 6.98
C SER A 3 1.54 22.74 6.02
N VAL A 4 1.48 21.55 5.40
CA VAL A 4 0.39 21.20 4.48
C VAL A 4 -0.85 20.85 5.28
N PRO A 5 -2.00 21.52 5.08
CA PRO A 5 -3.20 21.36 5.89
C PRO A 5 -4.10 20.21 5.48
N VAL A 6 -3.68 19.40 4.49
CA VAL A 6 -4.43 18.25 3.97
C VAL A 6 -3.64 16.95 4.14
N PRO A 7 -4.32 15.80 4.24
CA PRO A 7 -3.64 14.51 4.26
C PRO A 7 -2.76 14.31 3.02
N LEU A 8 -1.56 13.79 3.23
CA LEU A 8 -0.64 13.43 2.14
C LEU A 8 -0.85 11.97 1.77
N VAL A 9 -0.85 11.65 0.49
CA VAL A 9 -0.86 10.27 0.00
C VAL A 9 0.41 10.04 -0.82
N PHE A 10 1.22 9.08 -0.41
CA PHE A 10 2.44 8.70 -1.11
C PHE A 10 2.18 7.44 -1.93
N ASP A 11 2.26 7.54 -3.24
CA ASP A 11 2.13 6.41 -4.16
C ASP A 11 3.41 5.57 -4.20
N HIS A 12 3.27 4.32 -4.67
CA HIS A 12 4.37 3.41 -5.03
C HIS A 12 5.41 3.25 -3.91
N LEU A 13 4.95 2.79 -2.72
CA LEU A 13 5.80 2.59 -1.54
C LEU A 13 6.65 3.84 -1.18
N GLY A 14 6.13 5.05 -1.51
CA GLY A 14 6.87 6.30 -1.33
C GLY A 14 8.06 6.48 -2.26
N ARG A 15 8.19 5.64 -3.30
CA ARG A 15 9.34 5.54 -4.21
C ARG A 15 10.68 5.37 -3.48
N ILE A 16 10.67 4.68 -2.36
CA ILE A 16 11.88 4.29 -1.63
C ILE A 16 12.41 3.00 -2.24
N ALA A 17 13.66 2.99 -2.67
CA ALA A 17 14.29 1.78 -3.16
C ALA A 17 14.40 0.74 -2.01
N PRO A 18 14.08 -0.55 -2.26
CA PRO A 18 14.00 -1.56 -1.20
C PRO A 18 15.27 -1.66 -0.33
N GLU A 19 16.44 -1.57 -0.94
CA GLU A 19 17.73 -1.62 -0.25
C GLU A 19 18.00 -0.41 0.65
N GLN A 20 17.21 0.63 0.52
CA GLN A 20 17.25 1.85 1.33
C GLN A 20 16.27 1.82 2.50
N ALA A 21 15.44 0.77 2.61
CA ALA A 21 14.52 0.60 3.72
C ALA A 21 15.27 0.64 5.07
N GLY A 22 14.80 1.47 5.99
CA GLY A 22 15.44 1.68 7.29
C GLY A 22 16.73 2.51 7.29
N LYS A 23 17.27 2.87 6.12
CA LYS A 23 18.55 3.60 6.00
C LYS A 23 18.36 5.02 5.46
N HIS A 24 17.44 5.20 4.51
CA HIS A 24 17.25 6.48 3.84
C HIS A 24 16.43 7.45 4.69
N PRO A 25 16.83 8.73 4.82
CA PRO A 25 16.12 9.71 5.64
C PRO A 25 14.65 9.91 5.21
N ALA A 26 14.34 9.78 3.91
CA ALA A 26 12.97 9.89 3.42
C ALA A 26 12.08 8.75 3.94
N HIS A 27 12.61 7.53 4.11
CA HIS A 27 11.88 6.42 4.71
C HIS A 27 11.53 6.72 6.18
N ALA A 28 12.50 7.18 6.96
CA ALA A 28 12.28 7.58 8.36
C ALA A 28 11.24 8.71 8.47
N LEU A 29 11.33 9.72 7.58
CA LEU A 29 10.34 10.81 7.54
C LEU A 29 8.95 10.29 7.19
N LEU A 30 8.82 9.39 6.21
CA LEU A 30 7.54 8.81 5.83
C LEU A 30 6.94 8.02 6.98
N LEU A 31 7.70 7.16 7.66
CA LEU A 31 7.25 6.43 8.85
C LEU A 31 6.77 7.39 9.95
N GLN A 32 7.48 8.48 10.19
CA GLN A 32 7.07 9.51 11.14
C GLN A 32 5.73 10.13 10.74
N LEU A 33 5.56 10.55 9.49
CA LEU A 33 4.32 11.18 9.01
C LEU A 33 3.12 10.23 9.05
N LEU A 34 3.35 8.94 8.78
CA LEU A 34 2.33 7.89 8.93
C LEU A 34 1.91 7.74 10.39
N GLY A 35 2.87 7.63 11.32
CA GLY A 35 2.61 7.52 12.75
C GLY A 35 1.93 8.76 13.35
N GLU A 36 2.21 9.96 12.84
CA GLU A 36 1.53 11.20 13.20
C GLU A 36 0.11 11.31 12.58
N GLY A 37 -0.31 10.35 11.76
CA GLY A 37 -1.61 10.38 11.08
C GLY A 37 -1.73 11.43 9.98
N ARG A 38 -0.62 12.01 9.52
CA ARG A 38 -0.54 13.09 8.53
C ARG A 38 -0.37 12.61 7.11
N ALA A 39 -0.02 11.36 6.94
CA ALA A 39 0.21 10.74 5.64
C ALA A 39 -0.45 9.38 5.52
N TRP A 40 -0.60 8.97 4.28
CA TRP A 40 -0.97 7.64 3.83
C TRP A 40 0.08 7.14 2.86
N VAL A 41 0.28 5.86 2.77
CA VAL A 41 1.13 5.24 1.75
C VAL A 41 0.36 4.17 1.00
N LYS A 42 0.53 4.14 -0.33
CA LYS A 42 -0.01 3.07 -1.18
C LYS A 42 1.05 2.01 -1.43
N LEU A 43 0.72 0.77 -1.13
CA LEU A 43 1.42 -0.41 -1.60
C LEU A 43 0.98 -0.67 -3.05
N SER A 44 1.58 0.04 -3.99
CA SER A 44 1.29 -0.01 -5.43
C SER A 44 2.58 0.09 -6.22
N GLY A 45 2.54 -0.28 -7.50
CA GLY A 45 3.68 -0.07 -8.40
C GLY A 45 4.99 -0.70 -7.92
N GLY A 46 4.96 -1.89 -7.32
CA GLY A 46 6.15 -2.59 -6.86
C GLY A 46 7.18 -2.76 -7.99
N TYR A 47 6.71 -3.00 -9.21
CA TYR A 47 7.54 -3.09 -10.43
C TYR A 47 8.28 -1.78 -10.79
N ILE A 48 7.82 -0.63 -10.30
CA ILE A 48 8.49 0.68 -10.48
C ILE A 48 9.65 0.82 -9.49
N VAL A 49 9.48 0.27 -8.30
CA VAL A 49 10.39 0.46 -7.15
C VAL A 49 11.45 -0.64 -7.09
N SER A 50 11.08 -1.87 -7.48
CA SER A 50 11.98 -3.02 -7.56
C SER A 50 13.06 -2.84 -8.61
N ALA A 51 14.30 -3.20 -8.28
CA ALA A 51 15.40 -3.21 -9.24
C ALA A 51 15.24 -4.29 -10.34
N THR A 52 14.46 -5.33 -10.07
CA THR A 52 14.15 -6.42 -11.02
C THR A 52 12.90 -6.14 -11.84
N HIS A 53 12.16 -5.07 -11.52
CA HIS A 53 10.86 -4.74 -12.09
C HIS A 53 9.79 -5.83 -11.88
N ALA A 54 9.98 -6.70 -10.90
CA ALA A 54 9.01 -7.72 -10.51
C ALA A 54 8.11 -7.21 -9.39
N VAL A 55 6.82 -7.54 -9.46
CA VAL A 55 5.83 -7.15 -8.44
C VAL A 55 5.97 -7.99 -7.17
N ASP A 56 6.48 -9.21 -7.31
CA ASP A 56 6.68 -10.19 -6.23
C ASP A 56 8.13 -10.22 -5.71
N ASP A 57 8.96 -9.23 -6.08
CA ASP A 57 10.35 -9.13 -5.64
C ASP A 57 10.44 -9.17 -4.11
N PRO A 58 11.12 -10.19 -3.53
CA PRO A 58 11.26 -10.31 -2.08
C PRO A 58 11.96 -9.11 -1.43
N ALA A 59 12.75 -8.35 -2.17
CA ALA A 59 13.38 -7.15 -1.67
C ALA A 59 12.36 -6.09 -1.21
N LEU A 60 11.15 -6.09 -1.77
CA LEU A 60 10.06 -5.20 -1.37
C LEU A 60 9.46 -5.54 0.00
N ASP A 61 9.62 -6.77 0.49
CA ASP A 61 8.92 -7.27 1.68
C ASP A 61 9.24 -6.43 2.92
N ALA A 62 10.51 -6.19 3.20
CA ALA A 62 10.93 -5.42 4.37
C ALA A 62 10.37 -3.98 4.34
N LEU A 63 10.33 -3.36 3.17
CA LEU A 63 9.80 -2.01 2.99
C LEU A 63 8.28 -1.98 3.22
N ALA A 64 7.53 -2.85 2.56
CA ALA A 64 6.07 -2.92 2.67
C ALA A 64 5.63 -3.25 4.10
N VAL A 65 6.24 -4.27 4.72
CA VAL A 65 5.94 -4.69 6.09
C VAL A 65 6.29 -3.59 7.10
N SER A 66 7.31 -2.77 6.84
CA SER A 66 7.64 -1.64 7.71
C SER A 66 6.50 -0.64 7.83
N TYR A 67 5.83 -0.32 6.73
CA TYR A 67 4.66 0.57 6.73
C TYR A 67 3.46 -0.05 7.43
N LEU A 68 3.17 -1.33 7.11
CA LEU A 68 2.04 -2.06 7.70
C LEU A 68 2.15 -2.18 9.23
N ARG A 69 3.38 -2.32 9.76
CA ARG A 69 3.63 -2.40 11.21
C ARG A 69 3.66 -1.04 11.88
N ALA A 70 4.21 -0.02 11.22
CA ALA A 70 4.36 1.30 11.81
C ALA A 70 3.02 2.05 11.94
N ALA A 71 2.14 1.91 10.94
CA ALA A 71 0.87 2.63 10.90
C ALA A 71 -0.18 1.84 10.12
N PRO A 72 -0.73 0.75 10.68
CA PRO A 72 -1.64 -0.17 9.97
C PRO A 72 -2.91 0.50 9.45
N GLU A 73 -3.33 1.63 10.05
CA GLU A 73 -4.50 2.41 9.62
C GLU A 73 -4.17 3.43 8.52
N ARG A 74 -2.94 3.52 8.06
CA ARG A 74 -2.47 4.53 7.10
C ARG A 74 -1.91 3.92 5.82
N VAL A 75 -2.13 2.63 5.61
CA VAL A 75 -1.67 1.90 4.43
C VAL A 75 -2.84 1.58 3.51
N LEU A 76 -2.66 1.85 2.23
CA LEU A 76 -3.60 1.56 1.16
C LEU A 76 -2.96 0.60 0.15
N TRP A 77 -3.77 0.04 -0.73
CA TRP A 77 -3.30 -0.69 -1.90
C TRP A 77 -3.87 -0.08 -3.18
N GLY A 78 -3.20 -0.35 -4.30
CA GLY A 78 -3.67 -0.06 -5.64
C GLY A 78 -2.87 -0.84 -6.68
N SER A 79 -3.52 -1.31 -7.74
CA SER A 79 -2.88 -2.04 -8.83
C SER A 79 -1.96 -1.16 -9.68
N ASP A 80 -2.12 0.15 -9.61
CA ASP A 80 -1.50 1.13 -10.52
C ASP A 80 -2.06 1.06 -11.96
N TRP A 81 -3.23 0.40 -12.14
CA TRP A 81 -3.88 0.39 -13.45
C TRP A 81 -4.14 1.83 -13.94
N PRO A 82 -3.90 2.15 -15.22
CA PRO A 82 -3.54 1.30 -16.35
C PRO A 82 -2.03 1.07 -16.53
N HIS A 83 -1.23 1.07 -15.48
CA HIS A 83 0.22 0.82 -15.49
C HIS A 83 0.96 1.76 -16.45
N ALA A 84 0.78 3.06 -16.27
CA ALA A 84 1.20 4.09 -17.22
C ALA A 84 2.67 3.97 -17.67
N THR A 85 3.59 3.65 -16.75
CA THR A 85 5.02 3.48 -17.06
C THR A 85 5.28 2.20 -17.86
N ALA A 86 4.58 1.10 -17.55
CA ALA A 86 4.67 -0.14 -18.30
C ALA A 86 4.02 0.01 -19.68
N SER A 87 2.85 0.63 -19.75
CA SER A 87 2.17 0.94 -21.03
C SER A 87 3.00 1.85 -21.93
N ALA A 88 3.83 2.71 -21.36
CA ALA A 88 4.80 3.51 -22.10
C ALA A 88 6.09 2.74 -22.50
N GLY A 89 6.17 1.45 -22.19
CA GLY A 89 7.32 0.60 -22.51
C GLY A 89 8.55 0.79 -21.60
N LEU A 90 8.38 1.47 -20.45
CA LEU A 90 9.48 1.71 -19.50
C LEU A 90 9.72 0.53 -18.55
N HIS A 91 8.70 -0.30 -18.34
CA HIS A 91 8.73 -1.48 -17.48
C HIS A 91 7.92 -2.62 -18.10
N PRO A 92 8.14 -3.89 -17.71
CA PRO A 92 7.21 -4.97 -18.02
C PRO A 92 5.80 -4.67 -17.48
N VAL A 93 4.78 -5.11 -18.21
CA VAL A 93 3.39 -5.00 -17.74
C VAL A 93 3.22 -5.96 -16.55
N PRO A 94 2.82 -5.47 -15.37
CA PRO A 94 2.66 -6.32 -14.20
C PRO A 94 1.43 -7.23 -14.32
N ASP A 95 1.49 -8.38 -13.65
CA ASP A 95 0.35 -9.25 -13.43
C ASP A 95 -0.42 -8.78 -12.18
N ASP A 96 -1.67 -8.36 -12.34
CA ASP A 96 -2.50 -7.86 -11.23
C ASP A 96 -2.85 -8.95 -10.21
N ALA A 97 -2.99 -10.21 -10.63
CA ALA A 97 -3.20 -11.33 -9.70
C ALA A 97 -1.96 -11.53 -8.81
N MET A 98 -0.77 -11.50 -9.40
CA MET A 98 0.48 -11.59 -8.65
C MET A 98 0.66 -10.40 -7.68
N GLN A 99 0.18 -9.21 -8.02
CA GLN A 99 0.19 -8.06 -7.11
C GLN A 99 -0.68 -8.28 -5.87
N ILE A 100 -1.86 -8.91 -6.03
CA ILE A 100 -2.75 -9.26 -4.91
C ILE A 100 -2.13 -10.35 -4.03
N ASP A 101 -1.53 -11.38 -4.62
CA ASP A 101 -0.85 -12.44 -3.87
C ASP A 101 0.34 -11.87 -3.06
N THR A 102 1.08 -10.94 -3.66
CA THR A 102 2.16 -10.23 -2.97
C THR A 102 1.64 -9.38 -1.82
N LEU A 103 0.54 -8.66 -2.00
CA LEU A 103 -0.11 -7.92 -0.91
C LEU A 103 -0.51 -8.86 0.23
N ALA A 104 -1.15 -9.99 -0.08
CA ALA A 104 -1.54 -10.99 0.93
C ALA A 104 -0.33 -11.46 1.74
N ARG A 105 0.77 -11.81 1.07
CA ARG A 105 2.04 -12.20 1.71
C ARG A 105 2.59 -11.13 2.65
N TRP A 106 2.54 -9.85 2.28
CA TRP A 106 2.97 -8.74 3.15
C TRP A 106 2.05 -8.58 4.36
N CYS A 107 0.75 -8.68 4.14
CA CYS A 107 -0.25 -8.57 5.20
C CYS A 107 -0.14 -9.70 6.22
N ASP A 108 0.10 -10.94 5.78
CA ASP A 108 0.32 -12.09 6.67
C ASP A 108 1.52 -11.88 7.61
N GLN A 109 2.57 -11.24 7.13
CA GLN A 109 3.73 -10.88 7.94
C GLN A 109 3.47 -9.72 8.92
N ALA A 110 2.46 -8.90 8.66
CA ALA A 110 2.13 -7.73 9.47
C ALA A 110 1.11 -8.03 10.58
N GLY A 111 0.33 -9.10 10.46
CA GLY A 111 -0.61 -9.58 11.46
C GLY A 111 -2.06 -9.67 10.97
N ALA A 112 -2.90 -10.21 11.85
CA ALA A 112 -4.33 -10.41 11.58
C ALA A 112 -5.01 -9.11 11.15
N ASP A 113 -6.01 -9.23 10.28
CA ASP A 113 -6.81 -8.12 9.73
C ASP A 113 -6.05 -7.11 8.84
N ALA A 114 -4.74 -7.23 8.63
CA ALA A 114 -3.98 -6.28 7.81
C ALA A 114 -4.56 -6.18 6.39
N LEU A 115 -4.85 -7.30 5.75
CA LEU A 115 -5.42 -7.34 4.41
C LEU A 115 -6.78 -6.62 4.35
N ARG A 116 -7.67 -6.87 5.32
CA ARG A 116 -8.97 -6.20 5.40
C ARG A 116 -8.82 -4.69 5.64
N ARG A 117 -7.88 -4.29 6.48
CA ARG A 117 -7.60 -2.86 6.69
C ARG A 117 -7.17 -2.19 5.40
N VAL A 118 -6.18 -2.74 4.73
CA VAL A 118 -5.59 -2.16 3.50
C VAL A 118 -6.62 -2.08 2.36
N LEU A 119 -7.46 -3.10 2.18
CA LEU A 119 -8.40 -3.16 1.06
C LEU A 119 -9.77 -2.53 1.35
N VAL A 120 -10.18 -2.41 2.61
CA VAL A 120 -11.55 -2.01 2.95
C VAL A 120 -11.58 -0.85 3.94
N THR A 121 -11.04 -1.04 5.14
CA THR A 121 -11.23 -0.08 6.23
C THR A 121 -10.50 1.23 5.98
N ASN A 122 -9.25 1.15 5.56
CA ASN A 122 -8.41 2.32 5.32
C ASN A 122 -8.88 3.15 4.11
N PRO A 123 -9.21 2.56 2.94
CA PRO A 123 -9.81 3.31 1.85
C PRO A 123 -11.13 3.97 2.24
N ALA A 124 -11.99 3.28 3.00
CA ALA A 124 -13.23 3.86 3.49
C ALA A 124 -12.98 5.08 4.37
N ALA A 125 -12.00 5.01 5.27
CA ALA A 125 -11.65 6.12 6.16
C ALA A 125 -11.07 7.32 5.40
N LEU A 126 -10.20 7.09 4.40
CA LEU A 126 -9.57 8.17 3.65
C LEU A 126 -10.53 8.84 2.66
N TYR A 127 -11.32 8.02 1.92
CA TYR A 127 -12.15 8.51 0.82
C TYR A 127 -13.62 8.72 1.20
N GLY A 128 -14.00 8.44 2.44
CA GLY A 128 -15.36 8.66 2.94
C GLY A 128 -16.39 7.66 2.40
N PHE A 129 -15.99 6.42 2.07
CA PHE A 129 -16.95 5.40 1.67
C PHE A 129 -17.78 4.94 2.86
N SER A 130 -19.10 4.88 2.67
CA SER A 130 -19.99 4.30 3.68
C SER A 130 -19.73 2.80 3.82
N PRO A 131 -19.78 2.26 5.06
CA PRO A 131 -19.71 0.80 5.23
C PRO A 131 -20.83 0.12 4.42
N VAL A 132 -20.52 -0.95 3.72
CA VAL A 132 -21.54 -1.79 3.10
C VAL A 132 -22.38 -2.39 4.23
N SER A 133 -23.63 -1.97 4.33
CA SER A 133 -24.58 -2.57 5.27
C SER A 133 -24.78 -4.01 4.83
N THR A 134 -24.25 -4.96 5.57
CA THR A 134 -24.65 -6.37 5.45
C THR A 134 -26.07 -6.49 6.02
N SER A 135 -27.07 -6.01 5.25
CA SER A 135 -28.47 -6.16 5.62
C SER A 135 -28.90 -7.60 5.35
N SER A 136 -29.24 -8.28 6.44
CA SER A 136 -30.23 -9.35 6.57
C SER A 136 -30.08 -10.57 5.66
N SER A 137 -29.79 -11.68 6.31
CA SER A 137 -30.19 -13.01 5.86
C SER A 137 -31.64 -13.02 5.39
N PRO A 138 -31.99 -13.63 4.25
CA PRO A 138 -33.39 -13.87 3.93
C PRO A 138 -33.95 -14.83 4.98
N THR A 139 -35.06 -14.43 5.58
CA THR A 139 -35.86 -15.31 6.43
C THR A 139 -36.31 -16.51 5.59
N PRO A 140 -36.07 -17.76 5.99
CA PRO A 140 -36.60 -18.89 5.28
C PRO A 140 -38.11 -18.91 5.43
N VAL A 141 -38.81 -19.03 4.31
CA VAL A 141 -40.25 -19.27 4.19
C VAL A 141 -40.51 -20.75 4.41
#